data_a6c385ce28975288aa2aee6ada335199
#
_entry.id   a6c385ce28975288aa2aee6ada335199
#
_cell.length_a   1.000
_cell.length_b   1.000
_cell.length_c   1.000
_cell.angle_alpha   90.00
_cell.angle_beta   90.00
_cell.angle_gamma   90.00
#
_symmetry.space_group_name_H-M   'P 1'
#
loop_
_entity.id
_entity.type
_entity.pdbx_description
1 polymer ?
#
loop_
_entity_poly.entity_id
_entity_poly.type
_entity_poly.pdbx_seq_one_letter_code
_entity_poly.pdbx_strand_id
1 'polypeptide(L)'
;MKSIPIYQVDAFSKKVFSGNPAAVCILDNWLSDRVMQDIASENNLSETAFINISTKPFGIRWFTPECEMGLCGHATLASARVLFDEYMDRDQKEITFSAQRGLLKTIKKSEQIFLDCLLYTSDAADDIRC
;
A
#
# COMPACT_ATOMS: atom_id res chain seq x y z
N MET A 1 -22.83 4.35 -9.76
CA MET A 1 -21.35 4.31 -9.86
C MET A 1 -20.75 4.50 -8.50
N LYS A 2 -19.86 3.61 -8.11
CA LYS A 2 -19.23 3.70 -6.81
C LYS A 2 -18.05 4.66 -6.83
N SER A 3 -17.95 5.48 -5.81
CA SER A 3 -16.77 6.30 -5.60
C SER A 3 -15.69 5.48 -4.91
N ILE A 4 -14.45 5.68 -5.32
CA ILE A 4 -13.30 5.03 -4.70
C ILE A 4 -12.49 6.11 -4.02
N PRO A 5 -12.32 6.03 -2.68
CA PRO A 5 -11.45 6.98 -2.00
C PRO A 5 -10.02 6.82 -2.48
N ILE A 6 -9.40 7.94 -2.84
CA ILE A 6 -8.01 7.98 -3.26
C ILE A 6 -7.29 9.01 -2.39
N TYR A 7 -6.20 8.59 -1.79
CA TYR A 7 -5.37 9.44 -0.93
C TYR A 7 -4.00 9.57 -1.56
N GLN A 8 -3.44 10.75 -1.54
CA GLN A 8 -2.06 10.95 -1.98
C GLN A 8 -1.20 11.16 -0.74
N VAL A 9 -0.13 10.38 -0.63
CA VAL A 9 0.74 10.37 0.55
C VAL A 9 2.19 10.49 0.09
N ASP A 10 2.93 11.40 0.71
CA ASP A 10 4.37 11.52 0.51
C ASP A 10 5.07 10.72 1.59
N ALA A 11 5.40 9.47 1.27
CA ALA A 11 6.06 8.59 2.22
C ALA A 11 7.53 8.99 2.37
N PHE A 12 8.06 8.84 3.58
CA PHE A 12 9.47 9.09 3.92
C PHE A 12 9.93 10.53 3.78
N SER A 13 9.04 11.47 3.47
CA SER A 13 9.45 12.84 3.27
C SER A 13 9.29 13.65 4.55
N LYS A 14 10.36 14.33 4.95
CA LYS A 14 10.31 15.33 6.00
C LYS A 14 10.35 16.74 5.41
N LYS A 15 10.55 16.84 4.10
CA LYS A 15 10.62 18.10 3.39
C LYS A 15 9.61 18.07 2.26
N VAL A 16 9.03 19.23 2.00
CA VAL A 16 8.14 19.39 0.85
C VAL A 16 8.94 19.10 -0.42
N PHE A 17 8.35 18.35 -1.33
CA PHE A 17 8.91 18.00 -2.64
C PHE A 17 10.05 16.99 -2.63
N SER A 18 10.39 16.41 -1.48
CA SER A 18 11.50 15.48 -1.44
C SER A 18 11.07 14.02 -1.24
N GLY A 19 9.79 13.75 -1.06
CA GLY A 19 9.29 12.40 -0.90
C GLY A 19 8.86 11.78 -2.22
N ASN A 20 8.64 10.47 -2.20
CA ASN A 20 8.06 9.73 -3.32
C ASN A 20 6.55 9.68 -3.11
N PRO A 21 5.77 10.41 -3.90
CA PRO A 21 4.33 10.38 -3.70
C PRO A 21 3.73 9.06 -4.15
N ALA A 22 2.79 8.57 -3.38
CA ALA A 22 2.03 7.37 -3.72
C ALA A 22 0.55 7.67 -3.57
N ALA A 23 -0.25 7.08 -4.45
CA ALA A 23 -1.69 7.11 -4.29
C ALA A 23 -2.11 5.84 -3.58
N VAL A 24 -3.12 5.94 -2.71
CA VAL A 24 -3.69 4.80 -2.00
C VAL A 24 -5.18 4.79 -2.30
N CYS A 25 -5.63 3.71 -2.93
CA CYS A 25 -7.04 3.52 -3.30
C CYS A 25 -7.64 2.46 -2.39
N ILE A 26 -8.72 2.80 -1.71
CA ILE A 26 -9.38 1.88 -0.79
C ILE A 26 -10.56 1.24 -1.50
N LEU A 27 -10.55 -0.08 -1.60
CA LEU A 27 -11.55 -0.84 -2.36
C LEU A 27 -12.36 -1.75 -1.43
N ASP A 28 -13.65 -1.86 -1.70
CA ASP A 28 -14.49 -2.86 -1.05
C ASP A 28 -14.30 -4.23 -1.68
N ASN A 29 -13.77 -4.26 -2.89
CA ASN A 29 -13.51 -5.50 -3.62
C ASN A 29 -12.53 -5.17 -4.73
N TRP A 30 -11.83 -6.19 -5.22
CA TRP A 30 -10.88 -5.97 -6.31
C TRP A 30 -11.60 -5.47 -7.56
N LEU A 31 -10.96 -4.53 -8.24
CA LEU A 31 -11.33 -4.14 -9.60
C LEU A 31 -10.59 -5.04 -10.57
N SER A 32 -10.97 -4.98 -11.85
CA SER A 32 -10.21 -5.72 -12.86
C SER A 32 -8.78 -5.17 -12.93
N ASP A 33 -7.86 -6.02 -13.37
CA ASP A 33 -6.46 -5.62 -13.50
C ASP A 33 -6.33 -4.41 -14.42
N ARG A 34 -7.09 -4.40 -15.50
CA ARG A 34 -7.05 -3.30 -16.45
C ARG A 34 -7.51 -1.99 -15.83
N VAL A 35 -8.58 -2.03 -15.06
CA VAL A 35 -9.10 -0.82 -14.44
C VAL A 35 -8.11 -0.27 -13.43
N MET A 36 -7.49 -1.16 -12.63
CA MET A 36 -6.49 -0.71 -11.67
C MET A 36 -5.28 -0.11 -12.40
N GLN A 37 -4.84 -0.73 -13.48
CA GLN A 37 -3.74 -0.18 -14.27
C GLN A 37 -4.11 1.17 -14.87
N ASP A 38 -5.33 1.32 -15.36
CA ASP A 38 -5.78 2.59 -15.92
C ASP A 38 -5.80 3.68 -14.87
N ILE A 39 -6.25 3.36 -13.65
CA ILE A 39 -6.26 4.33 -12.56
C ILE A 39 -4.83 4.75 -12.22
N ALA A 40 -3.91 3.79 -12.14
CA ALA A 40 -2.51 4.10 -11.83
C ALA A 40 -1.89 4.98 -12.92
N SER A 41 -2.20 4.70 -14.18
CA SER A 41 -1.71 5.50 -15.30
C SER A 41 -2.26 6.93 -15.24
N GLU A 42 -3.54 7.04 -14.92
CA GLU A 42 -4.19 8.34 -14.83
C GLU A 42 -3.66 9.16 -13.67
N ASN A 43 -3.38 8.51 -12.53
CA ASN A 43 -2.79 9.20 -11.38
C ASN A 43 -1.41 9.73 -11.70
N ASN A 44 -0.67 9.01 -12.50
CA ASN A 44 0.69 9.38 -12.93
C ASN A 44 1.61 9.69 -11.76
N LEU A 45 1.47 8.95 -10.68
CA LEU A 45 2.37 9.00 -9.52
C LEU A 45 3.30 7.80 -9.57
N SER A 46 4.38 7.85 -8.81
CA SER A 46 5.37 6.77 -8.81
C SER A 46 4.71 5.41 -8.59
N GLU A 47 3.83 5.32 -7.61
CA GLU A 47 3.07 4.10 -7.34
C GLU A 47 1.65 4.42 -6.93
N THR A 48 0.75 3.49 -7.23
CA THR A 48 -0.61 3.49 -6.71
C THR A 48 -0.83 2.15 -6.02
N ALA A 49 -1.19 2.18 -4.76
CA ALA A 49 -1.54 0.99 -3.99
C ALA A 49 -3.05 0.83 -3.98
N PHE A 50 -3.50 -0.39 -4.17
CA PHE A 50 -4.92 -0.74 -4.08
C PHE A 50 -5.09 -1.67 -2.89
N ILE A 51 -5.96 -1.28 -1.96
CA ILE A 51 -6.20 -2.02 -0.72
C ILE A 51 -7.60 -2.57 -0.75
N ASN A 52 -7.72 -3.90 -0.69
CA ASN A 52 -9.03 -4.55 -0.60
C ASN A 52 -9.33 -4.77 0.87
N ILE A 53 -10.27 -4.01 1.41
CA ILE A 53 -10.59 -4.07 2.82
C ILE A 53 -11.69 -5.09 3.14
N SER A 54 -12.19 -5.80 2.13
CA SER A 54 -13.21 -6.83 2.36
C SER A 54 -12.64 -8.12 2.92
N THR A 55 -11.33 -8.31 2.86
CA THR A 55 -10.67 -9.52 3.35
C THR A 55 -9.79 -9.19 4.54
N LYS A 56 -9.45 -10.22 5.32
CA LYS A 56 -8.49 -10.11 6.42
C LYS A 56 -7.53 -11.28 6.33
N PRO A 57 -6.22 -11.00 6.20
CA PRO A 57 -5.59 -9.67 6.09
C PRO A 57 -6.06 -8.91 4.86
N PHE A 58 -5.94 -7.58 4.92
CA PHE A 58 -6.30 -6.74 3.78
C PHE A 58 -5.43 -7.09 2.57
N GLY A 59 -6.07 -7.24 1.41
CA GLY A 59 -5.29 -7.44 0.19
C GLY A 59 -4.61 -6.18 -0.25
N ILE A 60 -3.41 -6.29 -0.82
CA ILE A 60 -2.69 -5.13 -1.33
C ILE A 60 -2.04 -5.48 -2.67
N ARG A 61 -2.14 -4.56 -3.61
CA ARG A 61 -1.47 -4.64 -4.91
C ARG A 61 -0.93 -3.26 -5.26
N TRP A 62 0.19 -3.23 -5.95
CA TRP A 62 0.89 -1.98 -6.28
C TRP A 62 1.06 -1.87 -7.78
N PHE A 63 0.81 -0.68 -8.31
CA PHE A 63 0.96 -0.42 -9.74
C PHE A 63 1.76 0.85 -9.95
N THR A 64 2.67 0.82 -10.92
CA THR A 64 3.23 2.04 -11.48
C THR A 64 2.31 2.54 -12.59
N PRO A 65 2.55 3.70 -13.18
CA PRO A 65 1.76 4.09 -14.34
C PRO A 65 1.80 3.11 -15.51
N GLU A 66 2.77 2.20 -15.54
CA GLU A 66 2.96 1.30 -16.67
C GLU A 66 2.71 -0.16 -16.36
N CYS A 67 2.88 -0.60 -15.12
CA CYS A 67 2.76 -2.03 -14.82
C CYS A 67 2.54 -2.28 -13.33
N GLU A 68 2.09 -3.50 -13.03
CA GLU A 68 1.96 -3.94 -11.65
C GLU A 68 3.33 -4.32 -11.10
N MET A 69 3.58 -3.99 -9.83
CA MET A 69 4.83 -4.32 -9.14
C MET A 69 4.63 -5.49 -8.18
N GLY A 70 5.70 -6.26 -7.97
CA GLY A 70 5.66 -7.38 -7.04
C GLY A 70 5.73 -6.96 -5.57
N LEU A 71 6.36 -5.82 -5.29
CA LEU A 71 6.45 -5.29 -3.94
C LEU A 71 6.84 -3.82 -4.01
N CYS A 72 6.23 -3.03 -3.15
CA CYS A 72 6.62 -1.64 -3.02
C CYS A 72 6.53 -1.24 -1.55
N GLY A 73 7.69 -1.11 -0.91
CA GLY A 73 7.76 -0.83 0.53
C GLY A 73 7.17 0.51 0.90
N HIS A 74 7.53 1.58 0.18
CA HIS A 74 7.04 2.90 0.58
C HIS A 74 5.55 3.07 0.31
N ALA A 75 5.01 2.44 -0.73
CA ALA A 75 3.57 2.49 -0.97
C ALA A 75 2.82 1.69 0.09
N THR A 76 3.42 0.62 0.61
CA THR A 76 2.84 -0.12 1.72
C THR A 76 2.80 0.73 2.98
N LEU A 77 3.86 1.47 3.26
CA LEU A 77 3.87 2.37 4.41
C LEU A 77 2.86 3.52 4.24
N ALA A 78 2.74 4.05 3.02
CA ALA A 78 1.73 5.06 2.73
C ALA A 78 0.33 4.51 2.94
N SER A 79 0.10 3.26 2.51
CA SER A 79 -1.19 2.60 2.70
C SER A 79 -1.52 2.41 4.17
N ALA A 80 -0.52 1.99 4.96
CA ALA A 80 -0.71 1.83 6.40
C ALA A 80 -1.02 3.17 7.05
N ARG A 81 -0.36 4.25 6.62
CA ARG A 81 -0.63 5.58 7.16
C ARG A 81 -2.09 5.97 6.95
N VAL A 82 -2.61 5.76 5.75
CA VAL A 82 -4.01 6.07 5.44
C VAL A 82 -4.93 5.23 6.30
N LEU A 83 -4.66 3.93 6.42
CA LEU A 83 -5.53 3.04 7.18
C LEU A 83 -5.50 3.36 8.67
N PHE A 84 -4.33 3.61 9.24
CA PHE A 84 -4.24 3.97 10.65
C PHE A 84 -4.94 5.30 10.95
N ASP A 85 -4.80 6.27 10.06
CA ASP A 85 -5.34 7.60 10.29
C ASP A 85 -6.85 7.69 10.04
N GLU A 86 -7.34 6.98 9.02
CA GLU A 86 -8.71 7.18 8.53
C GLU A 86 -9.65 6.01 8.76
N TYR A 87 -9.12 4.81 8.98
CA TYR A 87 -9.93 3.59 9.00
C TYR A 87 -9.80 2.77 10.27
N MET A 88 -8.85 3.09 11.13
CA MET A 88 -8.56 2.28 12.33
C MET A 88 -8.75 3.10 13.60
N ASP A 89 -9.04 2.39 14.69
CA ASP A 89 -9.07 3.02 16.00
C ASP A 89 -7.64 3.37 16.43
N ARG A 90 -7.55 4.33 17.34
CA ARG A 90 -6.24 4.76 17.84
C ARG A 90 -5.45 3.64 18.51
N ASP A 91 -6.17 2.66 19.05
CA ASP A 91 -5.53 1.53 19.73
C ASP A 91 -4.94 0.52 18.77
N GLN A 92 -5.30 0.59 17.50
CA GLN A 92 -4.77 -0.33 16.50
C GLN A 92 -3.32 0.02 16.22
N LYS A 93 -2.43 -0.94 16.45
CA LYS A 93 -0.99 -0.72 16.29
C LYS A 93 -0.37 -1.54 15.19
N GLU A 94 -1.10 -2.48 14.59
CA GLU A 94 -0.58 -3.34 13.55
C GLU A 94 -1.60 -3.49 12.44
N ILE A 95 -1.12 -3.55 11.22
CA ILE A 95 -1.92 -3.91 10.06
C ILE A 95 -1.12 -4.89 9.25
N THR A 96 -1.72 -6.03 8.92
CA THR A 96 -1.10 -7.03 8.06
C THR A 96 -1.78 -7.00 6.71
N PHE A 97 -0.98 -6.98 5.67
CA PHE A 97 -1.45 -7.01 4.28
C PHE A 97 -1.12 -8.36 3.67
N SER A 98 -2.00 -8.82 2.79
CA SER A 98 -1.77 -10.02 2.00
C SER A 98 -1.45 -9.61 0.58
N ALA A 99 -0.23 -9.90 0.15
CA ALA A 99 0.23 -9.65 -1.21
C ALA A 99 0.44 -10.98 -1.91
N GLN A 100 0.73 -10.94 -3.21
CA GLN A 100 0.93 -12.15 -3.97
C GLN A 100 2.06 -13.01 -3.42
N ARG A 101 3.12 -12.39 -2.92
CA ARG A 101 4.30 -13.09 -2.43
C ARG A 101 4.24 -13.48 -0.97
N GLY A 102 3.25 -13.03 -0.24
CA GLY A 102 3.15 -13.36 1.18
C GLY A 102 2.58 -12.21 1.98
N LEU A 103 2.82 -12.24 3.27
CA LEU A 103 2.27 -11.25 4.18
C LEU A 103 3.27 -10.14 4.47
N LEU A 104 2.74 -8.94 4.62
CA LEU A 104 3.51 -7.78 5.01
C LEU A 104 2.86 -7.18 6.25
N LYS A 105 3.64 -6.97 7.28
CA LYS A 105 3.13 -6.44 8.53
C LYS A 105 3.64 -5.02 8.73
N THR A 106 2.73 -4.12 9.09
CA THR A 106 3.11 -2.76 9.44
C THR A 106 2.78 -2.52 10.89
N ILE A 107 3.65 -1.80 11.57
CA ILE A 107 3.55 -1.54 12.99
C ILE A 107 3.66 -0.05 13.23
N LYS A 108 2.72 0.48 14.00
CA LYS A 108 2.74 1.88 14.37
C LYS A 108 3.29 2.03 15.78
N LYS A 109 4.34 2.84 15.93
CA LYS A 109 4.91 3.18 17.22
C LYS A 109 5.01 4.70 17.30
N SER A 110 4.26 5.30 18.22
CA SER A 110 4.10 6.75 18.27
C SER A 110 3.57 7.25 16.92
N GLU A 111 4.27 8.18 16.29
CA GLU A 111 3.85 8.71 15.00
C GLU A 111 4.54 8.02 13.83
N GLN A 112 5.32 6.97 14.09
CA GLN A 112 6.09 6.30 13.04
C GLN A 112 5.49 4.95 12.70
N ILE A 113 5.62 4.57 11.44
CA ILE A 113 5.15 3.29 10.94
C ILE A 113 6.35 2.53 10.40
N PHE A 114 6.46 1.27 10.80
CA PHE A 114 7.56 0.38 10.41
C PHE A 114 6.99 -0.76 9.60
N LEU A 115 7.74 -1.18 8.59
CA LEU A 115 7.38 -2.31 7.75
C LEU A 115 8.23 -3.51 8.13
N ASP A 116 7.55 -4.64 8.37
CA ASP A 116 8.17 -5.92 8.62
C ASP A 116 7.70 -6.88 7.54
N CYS A 117 8.62 -7.32 6.70
CA CYS A 117 8.27 -8.19 5.59
C CYS A 117 8.20 -9.64 6.02
N LEU A 118 7.02 -10.24 5.94
CA LEU A 118 6.78 -11.62 6.33
C LEU A 118 6.51 -12.46 5.09
N LEU A 119 7.55 -12.65 4.28
CA LEU A 119 7.40 -13.41 3.04
C LEU A 119 7.73 -14.87 3.28
N TYR A 120 6.96 -15.74 2.67
CA TYR A 120 7.09 -17.18 2.90
C TYR A 120 7.91 -17.91 1.86
N THR A 121 8.20 -17.26 0.74
CA THR A 121 9.01 -17.90 -0.29
C THR A 121 10.46 -17.50 -0.09
N SER A 122 11.35 -18.48 0.12
CA SER A 122 12.74 -18.18 0.37
C SER A 122 13.41 -17.46 -0.78
N ASP A 123 12.99 -17.76 -1.99
CA ASP A 123 13.58 -17.13 -3.17
C ASP A 123 13.30 -15.64 -3.23
N ALA A 124 12.16 -15.24 -2.72
CA ALA A 124 11.79 -13.84 -2.75
C ALA A 124 12.55 -13.01 -1.73
N ALA A 125 13.03 -13.65 -0.67
CA ALA A 125 13.67 -12.93 0.42
C ALA A 125 14.94 -12.22 -0.03
N ASP A 126 15.64 -12.79 -1.01
CA ASP A 126 16.90 -12.21 -1.47
C ASP A 126 16.70 -10.93 -2.26
N ASP A 127 15.55 -10.79 -2.89
CA ASP A 127 15.29 -9.68 -3.79
C ASP A 127 14.56 -8.54 -3.12
N ILE A 128 14.09 -8.73 -1.91
CA ILE A 128 13.23 -7.75 -1.26
C ILE A 128 13.98 -7.01 -0.17
N ARG A 129 13.93 -5.69 -0.26
CA ARG A 129 14.51 -4.80 0.74
C ARG A 129 13.38 -4.08 1.46
N CYS A 130 13.21 -4.35 2.70
CA CYS A 130 12.18 -3.69 3.49
C CYS A 130 12.74 -2.63 4.43
#